data_b193dd9107be3025c866b8d193bbbf29
#
_entry.id   b193dd9107be3025c866b8d193bbbf29
#
_cell.length_a   1.000
_cell.length_b   1.000
_cell.length_c   1.000
_cell.angle_alpha   90.00
_cell.angle_beta   90.00
_cell.angle_gamma   90.00
#
_symmetry.space_group_name_H-M   'P 1'
#
loop_
_entity.id
_entity.type
_entity.pdbx_description
1 polymer ?
#
loop_
_entity_poly.entity_id
_entity_poly.type
_entity_poly.pdbx_seq_one_letter_code
_entity_poly.pdbx_strand_id
1 'polypeptide(L)'
;MTRVRNRNRKGNASSETIKTTIGKSIELVQLSKVKFDKRVFETMATGKPVDKLLSNQGGVPRATNYIVIGDPGVGKSTVCLDIIADIKKAKQKVLFISGEMSRVDMYQYMQRYPKFGNIDILFLGEYADENGKLVIEEVLKRGYDIVLGDSFVEIQDAVKETANMTTSSAEKWLIDLMIKHNQGENDTQCYTSFLMIQQVTKGGNFVGSNKLKHNTTGMLEIRFTEEGNQERYLMFSKNRRGDVYKKLYFSLKAEGDVQYNSDRFVQEEENRKRLDDLSLIHI
;
A
#
# COMPACT_ATOMS: atom_id res chain seq x y z
N MET A 1 -60.00 -16.07 -37.02
CA MET A 1 -59.41 -14.78 -36.55
C MET A 1 -58.70 -15.01 -35.22
N THR A 2 -57.41 -15.27 -35.27
CA THR A 2 -56.60 -15.63 -34.11
C THR A 2 -55.76 -14.41 -33.69
N ARG A 3 -56.03 -13.90 -32.49
CA ARG A 3 -55.30 -12.77 -31.94
C ARG A 3 -53.93 -13.22 -31.41
N VAL A 4 -52.86 -12.72 -32.04
CA VAL A 4 -51.50 -12.85 -31.55
C VAL A 4 -51.30 -11.84 -30.39
N ARG A 5 -51.03 -12.32 -29.18
CA ARG A 5 -50.61 -11.50 -28.04
C ARG A 5 -49.10 -11.30 -28.06
N ASN A 6 -48.66 -10.07 -28.39
CA ASN A 6 -47.31 -9.63 -28.20
C ASN A 6 -47.01 -9.54 -26.70
N ARG A 7 -46.14 -10.42 -26.19
CA ARG A 7 -45.55 -10.31 -24.84
C ARG A 7 -44.25 -9.54 -24.94
N ASN A 8 -44.29 -8.26 -24.60
CA ASN A 8 -43.11 -7.47 -24.27
C ASN A 8 -42.40 -8.10 -23.05
N ARG A 9 -41.33 -8.85 -23.27
CA ARG A 9 -40.38 -9.23 -22.21
C ARG A 9 -39.45 -8.04 -21.97
N LYS A 10 -39.73 -7.21 -20.95
CA LYS A 10 -38.74 -6.39 -20.30
C LYS A 10 -37.76 -7.34 -19.59
N GLY A 11 -36.53 -7.44 -20.10
CA GLY A 11 -35.47 -8.22 -19.48
C GLY A 11 -34.99 -7.53 -18.19
N ASN A 12 -35.55 -7.90 -17.06
CA ASN A 12 -34.91 -7.71 -15.79
C ASN A 12 -33.76 -8.71 -15.71
N ALA A 13 -32.53 -8.22 -15.59
CA ALA A 13 -31.38 -9.04 -15.25
C ALA A 13 -31.62 -9.59 -13.83
N SER A 14 -32.08 -10.85 -13.75
CA SER A 14 -32.27 -11.54 -12.48
C SER A 14 -30.89 -11.93 -11.93
N SER A 15 -30.53 -11.37 -10.77
CA SER A 15 -29.53 -11.97 -9.90
C SER A 15 -30.08 -13.31 -9.41
N GLU A 16 -29.39 -14.41 -9.67
CA GLU A 16 -29.76 -15.69 -9.08
C GLU A 16 -29.39 -15.67 -7.60
N THR A 17 -30.39 -15.67 -6.74
CA THR A 17 -30.23 -15.76 -5.29
C THR A 17 -30.37 -17.21 -4.86
N ILE A 18 -29.30 -17.80 -4.37
CA ILE A 18 -29.29 -19.16 -3.82
C ILE A 18 -29.64 -19.08 -2.33
N LYS A 19 -30.78 -19.67 -1.94
CA LYS A 19 -31.15 -19.85 -0.52
C LYS A 19 -30.24 -20.89 0.11
N THR A 20 -29.46 -20.51 1.12
CA THR A 20 -28.57 -21.41 1.84
C THR A 20 -29.14 -21.76 3.21
N THR A 21 -28.70 -22.89 3.76
CA THR A 21 -28.95 -23.33 5.15
C THR A 21 -28.30 -22.41 6.21
N ILE A 22 -27.50 -21.44 5.79
CA ILE A 22 -26.75 -20.53 6.65
C ILE A 22 -27.48 -19.20 6.94
N GLY A 23 -28.73 -19.06 6.55
CA GLY A 23 -29.58 -17.88 6.85
C GLY A 23 -29.18 -16.58 6.12
N LYS A 24 -28.19 -16.61 5.24
CA LYS A 24 -27.80 -15.48 4.36
C LYS A 24 -28.04 -15.85 2.89
N SER A 25 -28.54 -14.88 2.11
CA SER A 25 -28.60 -15.03 0.65
C SER A 25 -27.20 -14.95 0.06
N ILE A 26 -26.86 -15.88 -0.84
CA ILE A 26 -25.64 -15.80 -1.66
C ILE A 26 -26.01 -15.13 -2.97
N GLU A 27 -25.37 -14.02 -3.28
CA GLU A 27 -25.54 -13.31 -4.54
C GLU A 27 -24.36 -13.64 -5.47
N LEU A 28 -24.66 -14.14 -6.66
CA LEU A 28 -23.69 -14.34 -7.73
C LEU A 28 -23.79 -13.18 -8.71
N VAL A 29 -22.65 -12.51 -8.95
CA VAL A 29 -22.59 -11.34 -9.82
C VAL A 29 -21.67 -11.59 -11.00
N GLN A 30 -22.12 -11.28 -12.21
CA GLN A 30 -21.27 -11.28 -13.39
C GLN A 30 -20.34 -10.06 -13.34
N LEU A 31 -19.03 -10.25 -13.43
CA LEU A 31 -18.04 -9.20 -13.31
C LEU A 31 -18.27 -8.02 -14.30
N SER A 32 -18.73 -8.32 -15.51
CA SER A 32 -19.08 -7.31 -16.52
C SER A 32 -20.25 -6.40 -16.14
N LYS A 33 -21.04 -6.78 -15.13
CA LYS A 33 -22.18 -6.01 -14.60
C LYS A 33 -21.83 -5.21 -13.34
N VAL A 34 -20.65 -5.44 -12.76
CA VAL A 34 -20.18 -4.71 -11.59
C VAL A 34 -19.83 -3.28 -12.00
N LYS A 35 -20.45 -2.31 -11.36
CA LYS A 35 -20.10 -0.90 -11.52
C LYS A 35 -19.09 -0.52 -10.44
N PHE A 36 -17.92 -0.08 -10.85
CA PHE A 36 -16.90 0.44 -9.95
C PHE A 36 -16.93 1.96 -9.94
N ASP A 37 -16.67 2.54 -8.79
CA ASP A 37 -16.36 3.95 -8.68
C ASP A 37 -15.06 4.24 -9.43
N LYS A 38 -15.06 5.24 -10.32
CA LYS A 38 -13.89 5.60 -11.13
C LYS A 38 -12.70 6.01 -10.28
N ARG A 39 -12.93 6.56 -9.08
CA ARG A 39 -11.89 6.94 -8.13
C ARG A 39 -10.98 5.78 -7.72
N VAL A 40 -11.47 4.53 -7.74
CA VAL A 40 -10.66 3.34 -7.42
C VAL A 40 -9.50 3.15 -8.40
N PHE A 41 -9.63 3.67 -9.62
CA PHE A 41 -8.63 3.54 -10.69
C PHE A 41 -7.64 4.71 -10.75
N GLU A 42 -7.80 5.70 -9.87
CA GLU A 42 -6.88 6.83 -9.78
C GLU A 42 -5.57 6.40 -9.08
N THR A 43 -4.50 7.13 -9.38
CA THR A 43 -3.21 6.99 -8.74
C THR A 43 -2.80 8.29 -8.03
N MET A 44 -2.00 8.16 -7.00
CA MET A 44 -1.41 9.26 -6.25
C MET A 44 0.06 9.38 -6.66
N ALA A 45 0.36 10.35 -7.52
CA ALA A 45 1.71 10.54 -8.04
C ALA A 45 2.56 11.41 -7.10
N THR A 46 3.85 11.08 -7.02
CA THR A 46 4.88 11.86 -6.34
C THR A 46 5.51 12.93 -7.25
N GLY A 47 5.36 12.76 -8.58
CA GLY A 47 6.07 13.54 -9.58
C GLY A 47 7.53 13.14 -9.76
N LYS A 48 7.93 11.97 -9.23
CA LYS A 48 9.31 11.45 -9.25
C LYS A 48 9.40 10.12 -10.03
N PRO A 49 10.60 9.67 -10.40
CA PRO A 49 10.81 8.41 -11.11
C PRO A 49 10.21 7.19 -10.43
N VAL A 50 10.07 7.20 -9.11
CA VAL A 50 9.45 6.12 -8.32
C VAL A 50 8.01 5.83 -8.74
N ASP A 51 7.30 6.80 -9.31
CA ASP A 51 5.94 6.61 -9.79
C ASP A 51 5.83 5.49 -10.83
N LYS A 52 6.81 5.36 -11.73
CA LYS A 52 6.88 4.30 -12.74
C LYS A 52 7.12 2.90 -12.14
N LEU A 53 7.75 2.85 -10.95
CA LEU A 53 7.98 1.60 -10.23
C LEU A 53 6.72 1.18 -9.47
N LEU A 54 6.00 2.14 -8.87
CA LEU A 54 4.86 1.88 -7.98
C LEU A 54 3.68 1.22 -8.72
N SER A 55 3.40 1.67 -9.95
CA SER A 55 2.39 1.02 -10.80
C SER A 55 2.58 1.35 -12.28
N ASN A 56 1.95 0.57 -13.17
CA ASN A 56 1.95 0.81 -14.61
C ASN A 56 1.24 2.12 -15.00
N GLN A 57 0.38 2.65 -14.14
CA GLN A 57 -0.33 3.92 -14.35
C GLN A 57 0.45 5.12 -13.79
N GLY A 58 1.54 4.86 -13.07
CA GLY A 58 2.33 5.87 -12.37
C GLY A 58 1.76 6.25 -11.00
N GLY A 59 2.62 6.26 -9.97
CA GLY A 59 2.24 6.57 -8.60
C GLY A 59 1.60 5.43 -7.81
N VAL A 60 1.17 5.69 -6.58
CA VAL A 60 0.50 4.72 -5.72
C VAL A 60 -0.96 4.58 -6.14
N PRO A 61 -1.42 3.41 -6.59
CA PRO A 61 -2.83 3.22 -6.92
C PRO A 61 -3.70 3.29 -5.66
N ARG A 62 -4.92 3.81 -5.79
CA ARG A 62 -5.90 3.74 -4.71
C ARG A 62 -6.28 2.30 -4.39
N ALA A 63 -6.79 2.08 -3.19
CA ALA A 63 -7.26 0.76 -2.73
C ALA A 63 -6.16 -0.32 -2.80
N THR A 64 -4.92 0.02 -2.45
CA THR A 64 -3.80 -0.93 -2.43
C THR A 64 -3.14 -1.05 -1.07
N ASN A 65 -2.61 -2.26 -0.80
CA ASN A 65 -1.79 -2.54 0.37
C ASN A 65 -0.39 -2.94 -0.11
N TYR A 66 0.59 -2.07 0.10
CA TYR A 66 1.99 -2.36 -0.16
C TYR A 66 2.72 -2.62 1.15
N ILE A 67 3.39 -3.76 1.22
CA ILE A 67 4.32 -4.05 2.31
C ILE A 67 5.72 -3.66 1.83
N VAL A 68 6.40 -2.87 2.64
CA VAL A 68 7.77 -2.41 2.38
C VAL A 68 8.72 -3.16 3.30
N ILE A 69 9.63 -3.92 2.70
CA ILE A 69 10.64 -4.72 3.42
C ILE A 69 12.06 -4.29 3.05
N GLY A 70 13.00 -4.62 3.89
CA GLY A 70 14.42 -4.36 3.65
C GLY A 70 15.23 -4.38 4.95
N ASP A 71 16.54 -4.40 4.79
CA ASP A 71 17.46 -4.52 5.89
C ASP A 71 17.38 -3.32 6.86
N PRO A 72 17.75 -3.48 8.12
CA PRO A 72 17.90 -2.36 9.04
C PRO A 72 18.85 -1.29 8.47
N GLY A 73 18.48 -0.01 8.59
CA GLY A 73 19.31 1.11 8.12
C GLY A 73 19.32 1.36 6.62
N VAL A 74 18.61 0.54 5.81
CA VAL A 74 18.55 0.74 4.33
C VAL A 74 17.76 1.98 3.91
N GLY A 75 17.00 2.60 4.84
CA GLY A 75 16.25 3.83 4.59
C GLY A 75 14.77 3.66 4.28
N LYS A 76 14.15 2.55 4.73
CA LYS A 76 12.71 2.28 4.50
C LYS A 76 11.82 3.46 4.91
N SER A 77 11.92 3.89 6.17
CA SER A 77 11.13 5.01 6.71
C SER A 77 11.36 6.29 5.92
N THR A 78 12.63 6.62 5.61
CA THR A 78 12.98 7.83 4.85
C THR A 78 12.34 7.83 3.47
N VAL A 79 12.45 6.72 2.72
CA VAL A 79 11.86 6.61 1.37
C VAL A 79 10.34 6.67 1.41
N CYS A 80 9.71 5.95 2.35
CA CYS A 80 8.25 5.96 2.47
C CYS A 80 7.73 7.34 2.89
N LEU A 81 8.38 8.03 3.83
CA LEU A 81 8.05 9.41 4.21
C LEU A 81 8.26 10.38 3.03
N ASP A 82 9.33 10.20 2.23
CA ASP A 82 9.56 10.99 1.01
C ASP A 82 8.40 10.83 0.02
N ILE A 83 7.96 9.60 -0.24
CA ILE A 83 6.82 9.31 -1.13
C ILE A 83 5.54 9.97 -0.63
N ILE A 84 5.16 9.75 0.64
CA ILE A 84 3.90 10.29 1.15
C ILE A 84 3.92 11.81 1.31
N ALA A 85 5.08 12.42 1.59
CA ALA A 85 5.23 13.87 1.64
C ALA A 85 5.00 14.53 0.26
N ASP A 86 5.48 13.89 -0.82
CA ASP A 86 5.25 14.39 -2.16
C ASP A 86 3.78 14.19 -2.60
N ILE A 87 3.16 13.06 -2.23
CA ILE A 87 1.72 12.84 -2.41
C ILE A 87 0.89 13.89 -1.65
N LYS A 88 1.31 14.29 -0.44
CA LYS A 88 0.67 15.39 0.33
C LYS A 88 0.72 16.72 -0.42
N LYS A 89 1.85 17.05 -1.08
CA LYS A 89 1.98 18.24 -1.93
C LYS A 89 0.96 18.25 -3.07
N ALA A 90 0.58 17.08 -3.59
CA ALA A 90 -0.47 16.92 -4.58
C ALA A 90 -1.90 16.99 -3.99
N LYS A 91 -2.06 17.55 -2.77
CA LYS A 91 -3.33 17.78 -2.07
C LYS A 91 -4.07 16.51 -1.64
N GLN A 92 -3.39 15.38 -1.57
CA GLN A 92 -3.95 14.16 -0.99
C GLN A 92 -3.89 14.20 0.54
N LYS A 93 -4.83 13.57 1.21
CA LYS A 93 -4.82 13.42 2.66
C LYS A 93 -3.91 12.25 3.04
N VAL A 94 -2.88 12.55 3.82
CA VAL A 94 -1.82 11.61 4.18
C VAL A 94 -1.75 11.46 5.68
N LEU A 95 -1.62 10.23 6.17
CA LEU A 95 -1.39 9.90 7.58
C LEU A 95 -0.13 9.04 7.71
N PHE A 96 0.67 9.33 8.71
CA PHE A 96 1.72 8.46 9.21
C PHE A 96 1.33 7.92 10.59
N ILE A 97 1.27 6.59 10.77
CA ILE A 97 1.11 5.93 12.06
C ILE A 97 2.50 5.45 12.48
N SER A 98 3.07 6.10 13.48
CA SER A 98 4.38 5.75 14.03
C SER A 98 4.21 4.84 15.24
N GLY A 99 4.70 3.61 15.11
CA GLY A 99 4.85 2.67 16.21
C GLY A 99 6.24 2.70 16.86
N GLU A 100 7.25 3.17 16.11
CA GLU A 100 8.66 3.13 16.56
C GLU A 100 9.22 4.50 16.92
N MET A 101 8.92 5.54 16.13
CA MET A 101 9.54 6.85 16.27
C MET A 101 8.75 7.78 17.19
N SER A 102 9.47 8.48 18.07
CA SER A 102 8.94 9.53 18.93
C SER A 102 8.83 10.89 18.21
N ARG A 103 8.19 11.87 18.88
CA ARG A 103 8.19 13.28 18.39
C ARG A 103 9.59 13.84 18.21
N VAL A 104 10.53 13.46 19.08
CA VAL A 104 11.91 13.93 19.00
C VAL A 104 12.60 13.38 17.76
N ASP A 105 12.42 12.07 17.49
CA ASP A 105 12.98 11.45 16.30
C ASP A 105 12.42 12.09 15.02
N MET A 106 11.11 12.32 14.97
CA MET A 106 10.47 12.98 13.83
C MET A 106 10.89 14.44 13.66
N TYR A 107 11.14 15.15 14.76
CA TYR A 107 11.69 16.50 14.67
C TYR A 107 13.09 16.49 14.02
N GLN A 108 13.96 15.54 14.39
CA GLN A 108 15.28 15.38 13.77
C GLN A 108 15.18 15.00 12.28
N TYR A 109 14.22 14.15 11.93
CA TYR A 109 13.92 13.85 10.53
C TYR A 109 13.49 15.10 9.76
N MET A 110 12.60 15.92 10.34
CA MET A 110 12.12 17.16 9.74
C MET A 110 13.25 18.17 9.52
N GLN A 111 14.25 18.24 10.41
CA GLN A 111 15.42 19.10 10.20
C GLN A 111 16.19 18.72 8.93
N ARG A 112 16.30 17.43 8.64
CA ARG A 112 16.97 16.91 7.45
C ARG A 112 16.09 16.94 6.21
N TYR A 113 14.79 16.72 6.38
CA TYR A 113 13.78 16.61 5.33
C TYR A 113 12.57 17.51 5.66
N PRO A 114 12.67 18.85 5.46
CA PRO A 114 11.64 19.79 5.91
C PRO A 114 10.23 19.50 5.39
N LYS A 115 10.10 18.85 4.23
CA LYS A 115 8.79 18.47 3.67
C LYS A 115 8.00 17.49 4.54
N PHE A 116 8.65 16.73 5.42
CA PHE A 116 7.97 15.80 6.33
C PHE A 116 7.14 16.54 7.40
N GLY A 117 7.44 17.80 7.68
CA GLY A 117 6.69 18.63 8.63
C GLY A 117 5.21 18.88 8.26
N ASN A 118 4.82 18.57 7.04
CA ASN A 118 3.42 18.71 6.59
C ASN A 118 2.61 17.41 6.71
N ILE A 119 3.21 16.29 7.13
CA ILE A 119 2.54 15.00 7.27
C ILE A 119 1.77 14.97 8.60
N ASP A 120 0.49 14.56 8.56
CA ASP A 120 -0.26 14.28 9.79
C ASP A 120 0.29 12.99 10.42
N ILE A 121 0.64 13.00 11.72
CA ILE A 121 1.26 11.88 12.40
C ILE A 121 0.45 11.45 13.61
N LEU A 122 0.19 10.16 13.73
CA LEU A 122 -0.26 9.50 14.97
C LEU A 122 0.95 8.84 15.62
N PHE A 123 1.40 9.34 16.75
CA PHE A 123 2.40 8.68 17.59
C PHE A 123 1.70 7.67 18.50
N LEU A 124 1.67 6.42 18.09
CA LEU A 124 0.85 5.39 18.74
C LEU A 124 1.31 5.13 20.17
N GLY A 125 2.60 5.22 20.46
CA GLY A 125 3.17 5.06 21.80
C GLY A 125 2.68 6.10 22.83
N GLU A 126 2.13 7.25 22.39
CA GLU A 126 1.55 8.25 23.30
C GLU A 126 0.16 7.84 23.82
N TYR A 127 -0.40 6.77 23.29
CA TYR A 127 -1.73 6.22 23.64
C TYR A 127 -1.60 4.82 24.25
N ALA A 128 -0.48 4.53 24.93
CA ALA A 128 -0.22 3.23 25.54
C ALA A 128 -1.24 2.85 26.64
N ASP A 129 -1.85 3.85 27.29
CA ASP A 129 -2.90 3.68 28.30
C ASP A 129 -4.31 3.59 27.69
N GLU A 130 -4.42 3.77 26.37
CA GLU A 130 -5.69 3.76 25.64
C GLU A 130 -5.81 2.49 24.78
N ASN A 131 -7.02 2.17 24.35
CA ASN A 131 -7.21 1.05 23.40
C ASN A 131 -6.70 1.45 22.02
N GLY A 132 -5.51 0.98 21.64
CA GLY A 132 -4.83 1.31 20.39
C GLY A 132 -5.66 0.99 19.14
N LYS A 133 -6.50 -0.05 19.20
CA LYS A 133 -7.47 -0.37 18.14
C LYS A 133 -8.44 0.78 17.92
N LEU A 134 -9.08 1.27 19.01
CA LEU A 134 -10.05 2.35 18.93
C LEU A 134 -9.38 3.68 18.53
N VAL A 135 -8.17 3.93 18.99
CA VAL A 135 -7.38 5.13 18.61
C VAL A 135 -7.15 5.16 17.10
N ILE A 136 -6.72 4.04 16.51
CA ILE A 136 -6.46 3.95 15.06
C ILE A 136 -7.78 4.10 14.28
N GLU A 137 -8.84 3.40 14.69
CA GLU A 137 -10.16 3.49 14.05
C GLU A 137 -10.70 4.93 14.07
N GLU A 138 -10.57 5.63 15.20
CA GLU A 138 -11.04 7.02 15.34
C GLU A 138 -10.28 8.00 14.44
N VAL A 139 -8.96 7.86 14.37
CA VAL A 139 -8.14 8.70 13.48
C VAL A 139 -8.50 8.45 12.01
N LEU A 140 -8.70 7.19 11.62
CA LEU A 140 -9.03 6.82 10.25
C LEU A 140 -10.42 7.30 9.79
N LYS A 141 -11.34 7.60 10.70
CA LYS A 141 -12.64 8.22 10.36
C LYS A 141 -12.50 9.57 9.66
N ARG A 142 -11.37 10.26 9.81
CA ARG A 142 -11.10 11.53 9.10
C ARG A 142 -10.96 11.36 7.59
N GLY A 143 -10.79 10.14 7.10
CA GLY A 143 -10.61 9.78 5.70
C GLY A 143 -9.27 10.22 5.17
N TYR A 144 -8.39 9.24 4.90
CA TYR A 144 -7.08 9.45 4.32
C TYR A 144 -6.97 8.73 2.98
N ASP A 145 -6.29 9.35 2.03
CA ASP A 145 -6.02 8.75 0.72
C ASP A 145 -4.93 7.70 0.82
N ILE A 146 -3.91 7.97 1.66
CA ILE A 146 -2.80 7.06 1.90
C ILE A 146 -2.38 7.08 3.37
N VAL A 147 -2.07 5.91 3.91
CA VAL A 147 -1.58 5.70 5.28
C VAL A 147 -0.25 4.97 5.22
N LEU A 148 0.78 5.54 5.85
CA LEU A 148 2.05 4.87 6.14
C LEU A 148 2.01 4.33 7.55
N GLY A 149 2.38 3.07 7.77
CA GLY A 149 2.61 2.47 9.10
C GLY A 149 4.05 2.03 9.26
N ASP A 150 4.71 2.44 10.32
CA ASP A 150 6.08 2.07 10.65
C ASP A 150 6.20 1.70 12.16
N SER A 151 6.32 0.41 12.44
CA SER A 151 6.22 -0.74 11.56
C SER A 151 4.91 -1.51 11.78
N PHE A 152 4.58 -2.43 10.88
CA PHE A 152 3.39 -3.29 11.00
C PHE A 152 3.41 -4.07 12.32
N VAL A 153 4.56 -4.63 12.70
CA VAL A 153 4.71 -5.40 13.96
C VAL A 153 4.48 -4.51 15.17
N GLU A 154 5.07 -3.34 15.23
CA GLU A 154 4.92 -2.44 16.38
C GLU A 154 3.47 -1.95 16.54
N ILE A 155 2.80 -1.64 15.43
CA ILE A 155 1.37 -1.29 15.44
C ILE A 155 0.53 -2.50 15.92
N GLN A 156 0.84 -3.69 15.41
CA GLN A 156 0.19 -4.93 15.81
C GLN A 156 0.37 -5.22 17.31
N ASP A 157 1.58 -5.07 17.83
CA ASP A 157 1.88 -5.33 19.24
C ASP A 157 1.24 -4.28 20.15
N ALA A 158 1.25 -3.01 19.79
CA ALA A 158 0.53 -1.97 20.52
C ALA A 158 -0.99 -2.26 20.60
N VAL A 159 -1.60 -2.69 19.50
CA VAL A 159 -3.01 -3.09 19.48
C VAL A 159 -3.25 -4.35 20.32
N LYS A 160 -2.37 -5.36 20.20
CA LYS A 160 -2.47 -6.59 20.97
C LYS A 160 -2.47 -6.31 22.47
N GLU A 161 -1.54 -5.48 22.93
CA GLU A 161 -1.35 -5.17 24.35
C GLU A 161 -2.49 -4.33 24.90
N THR A 162 -2.85 -3.25 24.24
CA THR A 162 -3.84 -2.29 24.73
C THR A 162 -5.29 -2.74 24.54
N ALA A 163 -5.58 -3.61 23.56
CA ALA A 163 -6.90 -4.18 23.33
C ALA A 163 -7.06 -5.61 23.91
N ASN A 164 -6.05 -6.12 24.65
CA ASN A 164 -6.03 -7.47 25.22
C ASN A 164 -6.33 -8.57 24.18
N MET A 165 -5.63 -8.53 23.06
CA MET A 165 -5.80 -9.45 21.93
C MET A 165 -4.62 -10.43 21.86
N THR A 166 -4.84 -11.57 21.18
CA THR A 166 -3.72 -12.41 20.75
C THR A 166 -3.01 -11.80 19.55
N THR A 167 -1.73 -12.13 19.34
CA THR A 167 -0.96 -11.69 18.16
C THR A 167 -1.69 -11.98 16.84
N SER A 168 -2.24 -13.20 16.71
CA SER A 168 -3.00 -13.59 15.51
C SER A 168 -4.30 -12.79 15.33
N SER A 169 -4.98 -12.44 16.44
CA SER A 169 -6.21 -11.63 16.37
C SER A 169 -5.91 -10.18 16.02
N ALA A 170 -4.83 -9.60 16.56
CA ALA A 170 -4.38 -8.26 16.23
C ALA A 170 -3.92 -8.15 14.77
N GLU A 171 -3.14 -9.14 14.28
CA GLU A 171 -2.76 -9.21 12.86
C GLU A 171 -3.99 -9.30 11.96
N LYS A 172 -4.92 -10.20 12.28
CA LYS A 172 -6.15 -10.34 11.51
C LYS A 172 -6.94 -9.04 11.47
N TRP A 173 -7.10 -8.39 12.61
CA TRP A 173 -7.83 -7.12 12.70
C TRP A 173 -7.17 -6.04 11.82
N LEU A 174 -5.84 -5.89 11.88
CA LEU A 174 -5.13 -4.88 11.11
C LEU A 174 -5.24 -5.14 9.60
N ILE A 175 -5.17 -6.40 9.17
CA ILE A 175 -5.38 -6.77 7.77
C ILE A 175 -6.83 -6.47 7.34
N ASP A 176 -7.82 -6.87 8.15
CA ASP A 176 -9.23 -6.65 7.85
C ASP A 176 -9.57 -5.14 7.80
N LEU A 177 -8.95 -4.33 8.68
CA LEU A 177 -9.05 -2.87 8.67
C LEU A 177 -8.53 -2.28 7.34
N MET A 178 -7.34 -2.68 6.91
CA MET A 178 -6.77 -2.22 5.63
C MET A 178 -7.67 -2.59 4.45
N ILE A 179 -8.18 -3.83 4.41
CA ILE A 179 -9.08 -4.30 3.34
C ILE A 179 -10.37 -3.49 3.33
N LYS A 180 -10.99 -3.27 4.49
CA LYS A 180 -12.21 -2.46 4.63
C LYS A 180 -12.02 -1.05 4.07
N HIS A 181 -10.92 -0.40 4.43
CA HIS A 181 -10.59 0.94 3.93
C HIS A 181 -10.24 0.97 2.44
N ASN A 182 -9.60 -0.09 1.90
CA ASN A 182 -9.39 -0.22 0.46
C ASN A 182 -10.72 -0.30 -0.32
N GLN A 183 -11.76 -0.89 0.27
CA GLN A 183 -13.07 -1.03 -0.36
C GLN A 183 -13.95 0.21 -0.23
N GLY A 184 -13.47 1.25 0.46
CA GLY A 184 -14.25 2.45 0.76
C GLY A 184 -15.36 2.20 1.79
N GLU A 185 -15.31 1.07 2.51
CA GLU A 185 -16.24 0.73 3.60
C GLU A 185 -15.86 1.49 4.87
N ASN A 186 -15.86 2.81 4.79
CA ASN A 186 -15.57 3.74 5.87
C ASN A 186 -16.49 4.97 5.76
N ASP A 187 -16.58 5.76 6.82
CA ASP A 187 -17.51 6.88 6.93
C ASP A 187 -17.35 7.93 5.82
N THR A 188 -16.16 8.05 5.26
CA THR A 188 -15.83 9.02 4.19
C THR A 188 -15.92 8.45 2.79
N GLN A 189 -16.17 7.16 2.65
CA GLN A 189 -16.11 6.44 1.36
C GLN A 189 -14.79 6.68 0.61
N CYS A 190 -13.69 6.82 1.36
CA CYS A 190 -12.35 7.01 0.83
C CYS A 190 -11.72 5.65 0.53
N TYR A 191 -11.17 5.49 -0.68
CA TYR A 191 -10.41 4.31 -1.09
C TYR A 191 -8.97 4.47 -0.64
N THR A 192 -8.72 4.18 0.64
CA THR A 192 -7.41 4.37 1.27
C THR A 192 -6.41 3.34 0.77
N SER A 193 -5.18 3.75 0.52
CA SER A 193 -4.05 2.86 0.28
C SER A 193 -3.12 2.83 1.49
N PHE A 194 -2.48 1.68 1.73
CA PHE A 194 -1.57 1.50 2.85
C PHE A 194 -0.17 1.15 2.36
N LEU A 195 0.83 1.85 2.89
CA LEU A 195 2.24 1.50 2.87
C LEU A 195 2.61 1.02 4.27
N MET A 196 2.91 -0.26 4.44
CA MET A 196 3.22 -0.81 5.76
C MET A 196 4.66 -1.30 5.77
N ILE A 197 5.49 -0.66 6.57
CA ILE A 197 6.88 -1.10 6.75
C ILE A 197 6.87 -2.34 7.62
N GLN A 198 7.60 -3.36 7.18
CA GLN A 198 7.75 -4.63 7.88
C GLN A 198 9.24 -4.94 8.03
N GLN A 199 9.58 -5.45 9.19
CA GLN A 199 10.94 -5.90 9.46
C GLN A 199 11.22 -7.23 8.76
N VAL A 200 12.48 -7.48 8.49
CA VAL A 200 12.99 -8.78 8.03
C VAL A 200 13.88 -9.39 9.12
N THR A 201 13.94 -10.71 9.18
CA THR A 201 14.90 -11.42 10.06
C THR A 201 16.34 -11.11 9.62
N LYS A 202 17.32 -11.43 10.49
CA LYS A 202 18.76 -11.32 10.15
C LYS A 202 19.15 -12.11 8.89
N GLY A 203 18.36 -13.12 8.50
CA GLY A 203 18.54 -13.89 7.27
C GLY A 203 17.76 -13.34 6.06
N GLY A 204 17.22 -12.11 6.15
CA GLY A 204 16.46 -11.47 5.06
C GLY A 204 15.06 -12.04 4.85
N ASN A 205 14.59 -12.96 5.70
CA ASN A 205 13.26 -13.53 5.58
C ASN A 205 12.20 -12.58 6.12
N PHE A 206 11.05 -12.57 5.47
CA PHE A 206 9.88 -11.80 5.88
C PHE A 206 9.41 -12.19 7.29
N VAL A 207 9.29 -11.20 8.18
CA VAL A 207 8.66 -11.37 9.50
C VAL A 207 7.16 -11.10 9.35
N GLY A 208 6.34 -12.11 9.51
CA GLY A 208 4.90 -12.03 9.41
C GLY A 208 4.29 -13.33 8.91
N SER A 209 2.97 -13.42 8.99
CA SER A 209 2.29 -14.61 8.52
C SER A 209 2.24 -14.67 6.98
N ASN A 210 2.14 -15.90 6.45
CA ASN A 210 1.85 -16.09 5.03
C ASN A 210 0.54 -15.39 4.61
N LYS A 211 -0.39 -15.21 5.54
CA LYS A 211 -1.64 -14.52 5.32
C LYS A 211 -1.43 -13.04 4.96
N LEU A 212 -0.56 -12.33 5.67
CA LEU A 212 -0.20 -10.95 5.35
C LEU A 212 0.39 -10.88 3.93
N LYS A 213 1.35 -11.76 3.59
CA LYS A 213 1.95 -11.83 2.26
C LYS A 213 0.91 -12.08 1.14
N HIS A 214 -0.09 -12.93 1.40
CA HIS A 214 -1.12 -13.23 0.41
C HIS A 214 -2.12 -12.08 0.20
N ASN A 215 -2.49 -11.37 1.26
CA ASN A 215 -3.48 -10.29 1.22
C ASN A 215 -2.92 -8.95 0.72
N THR A 216 -1.59 -8.83 0.53
CA THR A 216 -1.00 -7.60 0.02
C THR A 216 -1.11 -7.48 -1.49
N THR A 217 -1.28 -6.25 -1.98
CA THR A 217 -1.27 -5.93 -3.41
C THR A 217 0.14 -6.03 -3.98
N GLY A 218 1.15 -5.61 -3.21
CA GLY A 218 2.55 -5.67 -3.60
C GLY A 218 3.51 -5.75 -2.42
N MET A 219 4.73 -6.24 -2.70
CA MET A 219 5.86 -6.26 -1.77
C MET A 219 7.00 -5.47 -2.40
N LEU A 220 7.27 -4.31 -1.82
CA LEU A 220 8.37 -3.42 -2.20
C LEU A 220 9.59 -3.74 -1.34
N GLU A 221 10.68 -4.11 -1.99
CA GLU A 221 11.94 -4.38 -1.34
C GLU A 221 12.88 -3.19 -1.49
N ILE A 222 13.50 -2.79 -0.39
CA ILE A 222 14.56 -1.78 -0.37
C ILE A 222 15.83 -2.48 0.07
N ARG A 223 16.84 -2.49 -0.79
CA ARG A 223 18.09 -3.25 -0.58
C ARG A 223 19.31 -2.40 -0.85
N PHE A 224 20.42 -2.75 -0.23
CA PHE A 224 21.76 -2.31 -0.67
C PHE A 224 22.17 -3.08 -1.92
N THR A 225 22.99 -2.46 -2.78
CA THR A 225 23.69 -3.19 -3.84
C THR A 225 24.82 -4.03 -3.23
N GLU A 226 25.16 -5.16 -3.86
CA GLU A 226 26.19 -6.09 -3.36
C GLU A 226 27.63 -5.51 -3.41
N GLU A 227 27.84 -4.41 -4.10
CA GLU A 227 29.17 -3.86 -4.41
C GLU A 227 29.78 -2.96 -3.34
N GLY A 228 29.34 -3.03 -2.08
CA GLY A 228 29.96 -2.28 -0.97
C GLY A 228 29.81 -0.76 -1.04
N ASN A 229 29.23 -0.23 -2.10
CA ASN A 229 28.84 1.15 -2.22
C ASN A 229 27.52 1.37 -1.46
N GLN A 230 27.36 2.52 -0.83
CA GLN A 230 26.13 2.90 -0.13
C GLN A 230 24.94 3.08 -1.09
N GLU A 231 25.03 2.59 -2.32
CA GLU A 231 23.96 2.63 -3.30
C GLU A 231 22.86 1.65 -2.90
N ARG A 232 21.63 2.06 -3.09
CA ARG A 232 20.43 1.32 -2.73
C ARG A 232 19.51 1.22 -3.93
N TYR A 233 18.61 0.24 -3.90
CA TYR A 233 17.57 0.14 -4.91
C TYR A 233 16.21 -0.22 -4.30
N LEU A 234 15.16 0.17 -5.01
CA LEU A 234 13.78 -0.22 -4.82
C LEU A 234 13.42 -1.25 -5.88
N MET A 235 12.69 -2.28 -5.49
CA MET A 235 12.23 -3.32 -6.40
C MET A 235 10.96 -3.97 -5.85
N PHE A 236 9.98 -4.26 -6.70
CA PHE A 236 8.88 -5.12 -6.29
C PHE A 236 9.21 -6.59 -6.57
N SER A 237 9.10 -7.44 -5.55
CA SER A 237 9.08 -8.90 -5.71
C SER A 237 7.67 -9.44 -5.97
N LYS A 238 6.64 -8.65 -5.67
CA LYS A 238 5.23 -8.90 -5.98
C LYS A 238 4.56 -7.55 -6.25
N ASN A 239 3.88 -7.41 -7.38
CA ASN A 239 3.07 -6.23 -7.66
C ASN A 239 1.89 -6.60 -8.57
N ARG A 240 0.66 -6.49 -8.06
CA ARG A 240 -0.57 -6.72 -8.83
C ARG A 240 -0.98 -5.53 -9.69
N ARG A 241 -0.29 -4.39 -9.56
CA ARG A 241 -0.60 -3.13 -10.23
C ARG A 241 0.51 -2.64 -11.16
N GLY A 242 1.61 -3.37 -11.22
CA GLY A 242 2.77 -2.99 -12.00
C GLY A 242 3.76 -4.14 -12.16
N ASP A 243 4.92 -3.81 -12.70
CA ASP A 243 5.98 -4.76 -12.95
C ASP A 243 6.67 -5.23 -11.68
N VAL A 244 7.33 -6.38 -11.79
CA VAL A 244 8.18 -6.96 -10.75
C VAL A 244 9.63 -7.04 -11.22
N TYR A 245 10.56 -7.10 -10.26
CA TYR A 245 12.00 -7.25 -10.49
C TYR A 245 12.68 -6.13 -11.29
N LYS A 246 12.01 -4.98 -11.47
CA LYS A 246 12.64 -3.76 -11.95
C LYS A 246 13.32 -3.05 -10.79
N LYS A 247 14.58 -2.66 -10.95
CA LYS A 247 15.34 -1.95 -9.92
C LYS A 247 15.38 -0.45 -10.21
N LEU A 248 14.93 0.34 -9.27
CA LEU A 248 15.12 1.79 -9.27
C LEU A 248 16.18 2.14 -8.23
N TYR A 249 17.34 2.55 -8.69
CA TYR A 249 18.44 2.92 -7.82
C TYR A 249 18.25 4.29 -7.23
N PHE A 250 18.71 4.48 -5.98
CA PHE A 250 18.61 5.74 -5.27
C PHE A 250 19.73 5.93 -4.25
N SER A 251 19.95 7.18 -3.86
CA SER A 251 20.80 7.55 -2.74
C SER A 251 20.06 8.45 -1.74
N LEU A 252 20.45 8.34 -0.48
CA LEU A 252 20.01 9.21 0.61
C LEU A 252 21.15 10.19 0.90
N LYS A 253 20.84 11.47 0.77
CA LYS A 253 21.75 12.55 1.21
C LYS A 253 21.52 12.84 2.69
N ALA A 254 22.45 13.57 3.28
CA ALA A 254 22.30 14.03 4.66
C ALA A 254 21.04 14.89 4.84
N GLU A 255 20.69 15.66 3.82
CA GLU A 255 19.55 16.55 3.78
C GLU A 255 18.86 16.52 2.41
N GLY A 256 17.60 16.89 2.38
CA GLY A 256 16.81 17.06 1.16
C GLY A 256 16.03 15.84 0.72
N ASP A 257 15.78 15.74 -0.58
CA ASP A 257 14.94 14.66 -1.15
C ASP A 257 15.73 13.38 -1.42
N VAL A 258 15.03 12.25 -1.46
CA VAL A 258 15.55 10.99 -2.01
C VAL A 258 15.95 11.22 -3.48
N GLN A 259 17.19 10.87 -3.83
CA GLN A 259 17.73 11.06 -5.17
C GLN A 259 17.63 9.76 -5.96
N TYR A 260 16.71 9.70 -6.92
CA TYR A 260 16.53 8.55 -7.79
C TYR A 260 17.42 8.65 -9.04
N ASN A 261 18.02 7.54 -9.45
CA ASN A 261 18.81 7.43 -10.70
C ASN A 261 17.88 7.09 -11.87
N SER A 262 17.30 8.12 -12.47
CA SER A 262 16.35 7.99 -13.59
C SER A 262 17.00 7.39 -14.84
N ASP A 263 18.24 7.78 -15.16
CA ASP A 263 18.91 7.37 -16.39
C ASP A 263 19.18 5.87 -16.38
N ARG A 264 19.68 5.36 -15.27
CA ARG A 264 19.90 3.92 -15.09
C ARG A 264 18.58 3.13 -15.14
N PHE A 265 17.51 3.66 -14.58
CA PHE A 265 16.19 3.02 -14.64
C PHE A 265 15.67 2.90 -16.06
N VAL A 266 15.77 3.97 -16.86
CA VAL A 266 15.36 3.97 -18.26
C VAL A 266 16.23 3.00 -19.08
N GLN A 267 17.54 3.00 -18.88
CA GLN A 267 18.46 2.11 -19.56
C GLN A 267 18.16 0.62 -19.26
N GLU A 268 17.86 0.28 -18.02
CA GLU A 268 17.45 -1.09 -17.66
C GLU A 268 16.10 -1.48 -18.31
N GLU A 269 15.13 -0.56 -18.41
CA GLU A 269 13.88 -0.82 -19.12
C GLU A 269 14.08 -1.08 -20.61
N GLU A 270 14.94 -0.30 -21.27
CA GLU A 270 15.27 -0.48 -22.68
C GLU A 270 15.99 -1.81 -22.93
N ASN A 271 16.92 -2.17 -22.06
CA ASN A 271 17.64 -3.45 -22.16
C ASN A 271 16.68 -4.65 -21.99
N ARG A 272 15.73 -4.58 -21.07
CA ARG A 272 14.72 -5.63 -20.91
C ARG A 272 13.85 -5.77 -22.14
N LYS A 273 13.34 -4.67 -22.70
CA LYS A 273 12.55 -4.69 -23.94
C LYS A 273 13.31 -5.34 -25.11
N ARG A 274 14.60 -5.00 -25.26
CA ARG A 274 15.43 -5.64 -26.29
C ARG A 274 15.58 -7.15 -26.10
N LEU A 275 15.72 -7.62 -24.85
CA LEU A 275 15.80 -9.04 -24.54
C LEU A 275 14.48 -9.77 -24.80
N ASP A 276 13.35 -9.16 -24.46
CA ASP A 276 12.02 -9.70 -24.73
C ASP A 276 11.76 -9.79 -26.24
N ASP A 277 12.11 -8.76 -27.00
CA ASP A 277 12.00 -8.74 -28.48
C ASP A 277 12.87 -9.84 -29.13
N LEU A 278 14.09 -10.04 -28.64
CA LEU A 278 14.98 -11.12 -29.12
C LEU A 278 14.44 -12.51 -28.79
N SER A 279 13.79 -12.69 -27.66
CA SER A 279 13.17 -13.98 -27.27
C SER A 279 11.99 -14.36 -28.13
N LEU A 280 11.25 -13.37 -28.68
CA LEU A 280 10.11 -13.59 -29.59
C LEU A 280 10.53 -13.95 -31.01
N ILE A 281 11.78 -13.68 -31.41
CA ILE A 281 12.30 -14.00 -32.75
C ILE A 281 12.79 -15.46 -32.83
N HIS A 282 12.94 -16.15 -31.71
CA HIS A 282 13.46 -17.53 -31.65
C HIS A 282 12.35 -18.58 -31.38
N ILE A 283 11.07 -18.22 -31.53
CA ILE A 283 9.92 -19.15 -31.58
C ILE A 283 9.40 -19.21 -33.02
#